data_8da6e309e390c3c3ac0ef690c9d8e957
#
_entry.id   8da6e309e390c3c3ac0ef690c9d8e957
#
_cell.length_a   1.000
_cell.length_b   1.000
_cell.length_c   1.000
_cell.angle_alpha   90.00
_cell.angle_beta   90.00
_cell.angle_gamma   90.00
#
_symmetry.space_group_name_H-M   'P 1'
#
loop_
_entity.id
_entity.type
_entity.pdbx_description
1 polymer ?
#
loop_
_entity_poly.entity_id
_entity_poly.type
_entity_poly.pdbx_seq_one_letter_code
_entity_poly.pdbx_strand_id
1 'polypeptide(L)'
;MTTTTIRRVCVTGATGKAGRGAVRELRDSGYDVLATDVAVGADGRVSGALRADLTDYGQAVEVLRGVDAVVHLANIPAPGMATPAITFNDNVAMNFNVFHAAASLGLARVVWASSETTLGLPFGHGPEQFPGAPGELRYAPVDEDHFPWPSTSYALSKVASETIAEQISRWSQIPFVGLRISNIMEPADYERFPSYWPDPHSRKWNLWGYVDVRDVALACRLGLEADVTGSSNVIVAAADTVMNRPSRDVLAEVFPDVTLTREVGEFETLLSIDRAASLLGYQPRYSWRDHVKAEEHE
;
A
#
# COMPACT_ATOMS: atom_id res chain seq x y z
N MET A 1 -28.79 -3.39 -11.17
CA MET A 1 -28.25 -2.56 -10.08
C MET A 1 -27.80 -1.25 -10.71
N THR A 2 -28.30 -0.10 -10.27
CA THR A 2 -27.84 1.20 -10.76
C THR A 2 -26.41 1.42 -10.24
N THR A 3 -25.46 1.47 -11.14
CA THR A 3 -24.06 1.81 -10.80
C THR A 3 -24.07 3.24 -10.24
N THR A 4 -23.85 3.36 -8.92
CA THR A 4 -23.72 4.67 -8.29
C THR A 4 -22.46 5.33 -8.84
N THR A 5 -22.63 6.47 -9.51
CA THR A 5 -21.48 7.23 -10.03
C THR A 5 -20.74 7.87 -8.86
N ILE A 6 -19.50 7.47 -8.60
CA ILE A 6 -18.65 8.07 -7.58
C ILE A 6 -18.21 9.46 -8.07
N ARG A 7 -18.53 10.50 -7.32
CA ARG A 7 -18.17 11.90 -7.60
C ARG A 7 -17.40 12.54 -6.45
N ARG A 8 -17.82 12.27 -5.22
CA ARG A 8 -17.22 12.83 -4.02
C ARG A 8 -16.50 11.76 -3.22
N VAL A 9 -15.21 11.96 -2.96
CA VAL A 9 -14.33 10.96 -2.32
C VAL A 9 -13.69 11.56 -1.07
N CYS A 10 -13.78 10.86 0.05
CA CYS A 10 -12.99 11.19 1.22
C CYS A 10 -11.60 10.54 1.09
N VAL A 11 -10.54 11.33 1.22
CA VAL A 11 -9.16 10.83 1.33
C VAL A 11 -8.69 11.03 2.76
N THR A 12 -8.45 9.94 3.49
CA THR A 12 -7.92 10.00 4.86
C THR A 12 -6.40 9.81 4.85
N GLY A 13 -5.71 10.30 5.88
CA GLY A 13 -4.25 10.32 5.85
C GLY A 13 -3.71 11.28 4.77
N ALA A 14 -4.49 12.31 4.44
CA ALA A 14 -4.30 13.18 3.30
C ALA A 14 -2.99 13.97 3.33
N THR A 15 -2.42 14.24 4.49
CA THR A 15 -1.15 14.99 4.63
C THR A 15 0.09 14.09 4.53
N GLY A 16 -0.08 12.78 4.60
CA GLY A 16 0.98 11.79 4.41
C GLY A 16 1.50 11.74 2.96
N LYS A 17 2.61 11.01 2.74
CA LYS A 17 3.24 10.88 1.40
C LYS A 17 2.23 10.37 0.36
N ALA A 18 1.61 9.21 0.58
CA ALA A 18 0.58 8.65 -0.31
C ALA A 18 -0.67 9.53 -0.41
N GLY A 19 -1.13 10.09 0.73
CA GLY A 19 -2.35 10.91 0.77
C GLY A 19 -2.26 12.16 -0.08
N ARG A 20 -1.14 12.87 -0.04
CA ARG A 20 -0.92 14.06 -0.92
C ARG A 20 -0.97 13.68 -2.40
N GLY A 21 -0.37 12.54 -2.75
CA GLY A 21 -0.43 12.01 -4.11
C GLY A 21 -1.87 11.70 -4.53
N ALA A 22 -2.60 10.95 -3.71
CA ALA A 22 -3.98 10.57 -3.98
C ALA A 22 -4.92 11.78 -4.09
N VAL A 23 -4.80 12.77 -3.19
CA VAL A 23 -5.59 14.02 -3.26
C VAL A 23 -5.36 14.75 -4.58
N ARG A 24 -4.10 14.85 -5.02
CA ARG A 24 -3.77 15.49 -6.30
C ARG A 24 -4.36 14.73 -7.47
N GLU A 25 -4.06 13.43 -7.58
CA GLU A 25 -4.53 12.58 -8.68
C GLU A 25 -6.06 12.61 -8.82
N LEU A 26 -6.79 12.50 -7.71
CA LEU A 26 -8.24 12.51 -7.74
C LEU A 26 -8.81 13.87 -8.13
N ARG A 27 -8.25 14.98 -7.63
CA ARG A 27 -8.67 16.32 -8.05
C ARG A 27 -8.40 16.58 -9.53
N ASP A 28 -7.22 16.20 -10.02
CA ASP A 28 -6.83 16.34 -11.42
C ASP A 28 -7.71 15.46 -12.34
N SER A 29 -8.24 14.35 -11.81
CA SER A 29 -9.20 13.46 -12.48
C SER A 29 -10.67 13.89 -12.34
N GLY A 30 -10.95 15.05 -11.70
CA GLY A 30 -12.29 15.66 -11.63
C GLY A 30 -13.16 15.24 -10.46
N TYR A 31 -12.61 14.51 -9.46
CA TYR A 31 -13.34 14.18 -8.23
C TYR A 31 -13.44 15.38 -7.28
N ASP A 32 -14.59 15.51 -6.59
CA ASP A 32 -14.70 16.36 -5.40
C ASP A 32 -14.04 15.63 -4.21
N VAL A 33 -12.91 16.16 -3.72
CA VAL A 33 -12.10 15.50 -2.71
C VAL A 33 -12.21 16.19 -1.36
N LEU A 34 -12.80 15.49 -0.39
CA LEU A 34 -12.72 15.80 1.02
C LEU A 34 -11.44 15.20 1.59
N ALA A 35 -10.46 16.02 1.92
CA ALA A 35 -9.22 15.56 2.55
C ALA A 35 -9.31 15.61 4.07
N THR A 36 -8.83 14.58 4.78
CA THR A 36 -8.80 14.55 6.24
C THR A 36 -7.53 13.89 6.78
N ASP A 37 -7.06 14.37 7.92
CA ASP A 37 -5.90 13.84 8.63
C ASP A 37 -5.95 14.20 10.12
N VAL A 38 -5.28 13.45 10.98
CA VAL A 38 -5.07 13.83 12.38
C VAL A 38 -4.09 14.99 12.52
N ALA A 39 -3.10 15.08 11.63
CA ALA A 39 -2.05 16.08 11.58
C ALA A 39 -2.32 17.12 10.48
N VAL A 40 -3.35 17.94 10.64
CA VAL A 40 -3.58 19.09 9.76
C VAL A 40 -2.71 20.24 10.24
N GLY A 41 -1.52 20.35 9.69
CA GLY A 41 -0.53 21.33 10.12
C GLY A 41 -0.63 22.67 9.40
N ALA A 42 0.02 23.68 9.98
CA ALA A 42 0.16 25.05 9.43
C ALA A 42 1.02 25.12 8.15
N ASP A 43 1.58 24.01 7.69
CA ASP A 43 2.43 23.93 6.50
C ASP A 43 1.65 23.93 5.17
N GLY A 44 0.32 23.94 5.23
CA GLY A 44 -0.56 24.11 4.05
C GLY A 44 -0.42 23.04 2.95
N ARG A 45 0.21 21.89 3.26
CA ARG A 45 0.52 20.85 2.26
C ARG A 45 -0.70 20.30 1.55
N VAL A 46 -1.86 20.29 2.22
CA VAL A 46 -3.16 19.96 1.61
C VAL A 46 -4.17 21.02 2.00
N SER A 47 -4.50 21.91 1.06
CA SER A 47 -5.45 22.99 1.30
C SER A 47 -6.84 22.44 1.62
N GLY A 48 -7.46 22.98 2.68
CA GLY A 48 -8.82 22.62 3.09
C GLY A 48 -8.97 21.26 3.74
N ALA A 49 -7.87 20.61 4.19
CA ALA A 49 -7.96 19.36 4.92
C ALA A 49 -8.65 19.57 6.29
N LEU A 50 -9.58 18.68 6.63
CA LEU A 50 -10.23 18.64 7.94
C LEU A 50 -9.40 17.80 8.91
N ARG A 51 -9.31 18.27 10.16
CA ARG A 51 -8.71 17.46 11.22
C ARG A 51 -9.72 16.43 11.72
N ALA A 52 -9.34 15.15 11.71
CA ALA A 52 -10.11 14.07 12.31
C ALA A 52 -9.18 12.97 12.85
N ASP A 53 -9.53 12.47 14.02
CA ASP A 53 -8.91 11.28 14.62
C ASP A 53 -9.80 10.07 14.33
N LEU A 54 -9.34 9.18 13.48
CA LEU A 54 -10.13 8.02 13.03
C LEU A 54 -10.11 6.84 14.01
N THR A 55 -9.38 6.95 15.14
CA THR A 55 -9.56 6.05 16.28
C THR A 55 -10.89 6.32 16.99
N ASP A 56 -11.47 7.51 16.78
CA ASP A 56 -12.83 7.88 17.21
C ASP A 56 -13.85 7.55 16.11
N TYR A 57 -14.78 6.63 16.41
CA TYR A 57 -15.80 6.22 15.45
C TYR A 57 -16.75 7.36 15.02
N GLY A 58 -17.06 8.28 15.93
CA GLY A 58 -17.93 9.43 15.62
C GLY A 58 -17.29 10.34 14.56
N GLN A 59 -16.00 10.62 14.68
CA GLN A 59 -15.26 11.40 13.70
C GLN A 59 -15.14 10.66 12.35
N ALA A 60 -14.94 9.32 12.37
CA ALA A 60 -14.96 8.53 11.14
C ALA A 60 -16.31 8.64 10.40
N VAL A 61 -17.43 8.56 11.13
CA VAL A 61 -18.78 8.74 10.55
C VAL A 61 -18.95 10.18 10.02
N GLU A 62 -18.47 11.19 10.75
CA GLU A 62 -18.63 12.58 10.37
C GLU A 62 -17.93 12.91 9.04
N VAL A 63 -16.67 12.47 8.86
CA VAL A 63 -15.92 12.75 7.64
C VAL A 63 -16.38 11.92 6.43
N LEU A 64 -17.07 10.80 6.66
CA LEU A 64 -17.62 9.98 5.58
C LEU A 64 -19.06 10.35 5.21
N ARG A 65 -19.72 11.21 5.98
CA ARG A 65 -21.10 11.63 5.68
C ARG A 65 -21.15 12.46 4.40
N GLY A 66 -21.95 12.01 3.43
CA GLY A 66 -22.20 12.73 2.19
C GLY A 66 -21.07 12.62 1.16
N VAL A 67 -20.17 11.62 1.31
CA VAL A 67 -19.26 11.20 0.25
C VAL A 67 -19.76 9.89 -0.38
N ASP A 68 -19.36 9.62 -1.61
CA ASP A 68 -19.75 8.42 -2.32
C ASP A 68 -18.78 7.25 -2.05
N ALA A 69 -17.51 7.56 -1.78
CA ALA A 69 -16.46 6.56 -1.57
C ALA A 69 -15.36 7.10 -0.64
N VAL A 70 -14.49 6.19 -0.18
CA VAL A 70 -13.32 6.55 0.62
C VAL A 70 -12.05 5.93 0.07
N VAL A 71 -10.96 6.71 0.05
CA VAL A 71 -9.57 6.28 -0.08
C VAL A 71 -8.92 6.42 1.30
N HIS A 72 -8.80 5.30 2.00
CA HIS A 72 -8.35 5.26 3.39
C HIS A 72 -6.85 4.96 3.48
N LEU A 73 -6.04 6.00 3.69
CA LEU A 73 -4.58 5.92 3.79
C LEU A 73 -4.05 6.28 5.20
N ALA A 74 -4.94 6.70 6.11
CA ALA A 74 -4.60 7.02 7.48
C ALA A 74 -4.24 5.77 8.27
N ASN A 75 -3.00 5.66 8.69
CA ASN A 75 -2.49 4.63 9.60
C ASN A 75 -1.15 5.10 10.17
N ILE A 76 -0.65 4.47 11.23
CA ILE A 76 0.75 4.52 11.62
C ILE A 76 1.51 3.68 10.57
N PRO A 77 2.35 4.30 9.71
CA PRO A 77 2.72 3.69 8.42
C PRO A 77 3.90 2.71 8.48
N ALA A 78 4.53 2.54 9.65
CA ALA A 78 5.69 1.67 9.79
C ALA A 78 5.88 1.21 11.26
N PRO A 79 6.57 0.08 11.49
CA PRO A 79 6.98 -0.32 12.82
C PRO A 79 7.99 0.69 13.40
N GLY A 80 8.01 0.83 14.72
CA GLY A 80 8.96 1.72 15.43
C GLY A 80 8.58 3.20 15.48
N MET A 81 7.50 3.63 14.83
CA MET A 81 6.97 5.00 14.95
C MET A 81 6.16 5.21 16.24
N ALA A 82 5.59 4.14 16.78
CA ALA A 82 4.93 4.10 18.08
C ALA A 82 5.26 2.77 18.75
N THR A 83 4.79 2.57 19.99
CA THR A 83 4.94 1.26 20.63
C THR A 83 4.17 0.19 19.86
N PRO A 84 4.58 -1.10 19.90
CA PRO A 84 3.90 -2.18 19.20
C PRO A 84 2.40 -2.23 19.45
N ALA A 85 1.99 -2.08 20.71
CA ALA A 85 0.58 -2.10 21.11
C ALA A 85 -0.20 -0.93 20.50
N ILE A 86 0.34 0.28 20.52
CA ILE A 86 -0.28 1.46 19.89
C ILE A 86 -0.37 1.25 18.38
N THR A 87 0.72 0.82 17.73
CA THR A 87 0.75 0.59 16.28
C THR A 87 -0.34 -0.41 15.86
N PHE A 88 -0.46 -1.54 16.57
CA PHE A 88 -1.46 -2.54 16.25
C PHE A 88 -2.88 -2.02 16.53
N ASN A 89 -3.14 -1.55 17.76
CA ASN A 89 -4.48 -1.20 18.20
C ASN A 89 -5.05 -0.02 17.41
N ASP A 90 -4.27 1.05 17.23
CA ASP A 90 -4.75 2.24 16.54
C ASP A 90 -4.97 1.97 15.05
N ASN A 91 -4.07 1.22 14.38
CA ASN A 91 -4.27 0.85 12.99
C ASN A 91 -5.53 0.00 12.80
N VAL A 92 -5.75 -1.00 13.65
CA VAL A 92 -6.95 -1.84 13.57
C VAL A 92 -8.20 -1.02 13.89
N ALA A 93 -8.15 -0.14 14.90
CA ALA A 93 -9.27 0.72 15.25
C ALA A 93 -9.63 1.69 14.11
N MET A 94 -8.65 2.38 13.53
CA MET A 94 -8.89 3.28 12.39
C MET A 94 -9.51 2.55 11.20
N ASN A 95 -8.93 1.39 10.83
CA ASN A 95 -9.43 0.61 9.71
C ASN A 95 -10.85 0.10 9.98
N PHE A 96 -11.12 -0.48 11.16
CA PHE A 96 -12.46 -0.93 11.53
C PHE A 96 -13.48 0.22 11.51
N ASN A 97 -13.14 1.35 12.12
CA ASN A 97 -14.03 2.51 12.22
C ASN A 97 -14.42 3.04 10.82
N VAL A 98 -13.43 3.21 9.93
CA VAL A 98 -13.68 3.69 8.57
C VAL A 98 -14.47 2.67 7.76
N PHE A 99 -14.13 1.39 7.82
CA PHE A 99 -14.82 0.33 7.08
C PHE A 99 -16.26 0.17 7.55
N HIS A 100 -16.48 0.15 8.86
CA HIS A 100 -17.81 0.04 9.45
C HIS A 100 -18.66 1.29 9.19
N ALA A 101 -18.08 2.49 9.30
CA ALA A 101 -18.78 3.74 8.97
C ALA A 101 -19.16 3.79 7.47
N ALA A 102 -18.25 3.39 6.57
CA ALA A 102 -18.56 3.28 5.15
C ALA A 102 -19.73 2.32 4.88
N ALA A 103 -19.72 1.15 5.54
CA ALA A 103 -20.82 0.19 5.45
C ALA A 103 -22.14 0.76 5.99
N SER A 104 -22.11 1.41 7.16
CA SER A 104 -23.31 1.98 7.80
C SER A 104 -23.91 3.15 7.00
N LEU A 105 -23.08 3.91 6.30
CA LEU A 105 -23.50 5.03 5.45
C LEU A 105 -23.85 4.61 4.02
N GLY A 106 -23.58 3.36 3.63
CA GLY A 106 -23.88 2.83 2.32
C GLY A 106 -23.00 3.42 1.20
N LEU A 107 -21.70 3.63 1.47
CA LEU A 107 -20.76 4.11 0.46
C LEU A 107 -20.68 3.12 -0.72
N ALA A 108 -20.38 3.64 -1.90
CA ALA A 108 -20.27 2.81 -3.11
C ALA A 108 -18.95 2.02 -3.18
N ARG A 109 -17.88 2.47 -2.50
CA ARG A 109 -16.54 1.88 -2.59
C ARG A 109 -15.66 2.24 -1.41
N VAL A 110 -14.83 1.28 -1.02
CA VAL A 110 -13.70 1.50 -0.10
C VAL A 110 -12.41 1.07 -0.79
N VAL A 111 -11.47 1.99 -0.98
CA VAL A 111 -10.07 1.71 -1.36
C VAL A 111 -9.22 2.01 -0.14
N TRP A 112 -8.30 1.10 0.23
CA TRP A 112 -7.56 1.30 1.47
C TRP A 112 -6.12 0.77 1.40
N ALA A 113 -5.23 1.34 2.23
CA ALA A 113 -3.84 0.94 2.29
C ALA A 113 -3.63 -0.32 3.13
N SER A 114 -3.44 -1.48 2.48
CA SER A 114 -2.73 -2.61 3.03
C SER A 114 -1.22 -2.41 2.83
N SER A 115 -0.42 -3.45 2.88
CA SER A 115 1.03 -3.36 2.78
C SER A 115 1.65 -4.63 2.23
N GLU A 116 2.76 -4.51 1.50
CA GLU A 116 3.63 -5.64 1.14
C GLU A 116 4.09 -6.45 2.35
N THR A 117 4.09 -5.84 3.54
CA THR A 117 4.50 -6.50 4.78
C THR A 117 3.61 -7.67 5.19
N THR A 118 2.41 -7.77 4.61
CA THR A 118 1.52 -8.93 4.79
C THR A 118 2.07 -10.20 4.13
N LEU A 119 2.96 -10.05 3.14
CA LEU A 119 3.47 -11.16 2.32
C LEU A 119 4.45 -12.09 3.06
N GLY A 120 4.82 -11.74 4.29
CA GLY A 120 5.69 -12.58 5.12
C GLY A 120 7.12 -12.65 4.66
N LEU A 121 7.58 -11.64 3.94
CA LEU A 121 8.97 -11.51 3.56
C LEU A 121 9.84 -11.33 4.80
N PRO A 122 11.07 -11.85 4.82
CA PRO A 122 11.94 -11.78 5.99
C PRO A 122 12.39 -10.35 6.24
N PHE A 123 11.57 -9.58 6.99
CA PHE A 123 11.96 -8.25 7.44
C PHE A 123 13.26 -8.32 8.24
N GLY A 124 14.20 -7.47 7.87
CA GLY A 124 15.42 -7.29 8.63
C GLY A 124 15.14 -6.82 10.06
N HIS A 125 16.13 -6.88 10.89
CA HIS A 125 16.13 -6.64 12.33
C HIS A 125 15.35 -5.38 12.75
N GLY A 126 14.16 -5.57 13.28
CA GLY A 126 13.35 -4.54 13.94
C GLY A 126 13.23 -4.79 15.44
N PRO A 127 12.83 -3.79 16.23
CA PRO A 127 12.72 -3.90 17.69
C PRO A 127 11.66 -4.90 18.17
N GLU A 128 10.85 -5.43 17.25
CA GLU A 128 9.75 -6.36 17.55
C GLU A 128 10.08 -7.82 17.21
N GLN A 129 11.35 -8.15 16.93
CA GLN A 129 11.71 -9.52 16.57
C GLN A 129 11.61 -10.46 17.77
N PHE A 130 10.66 -11.34 17.72
CA PHE A 130 10.62 -12.50 18.59
C PHE A 130 11.55 -13.59 18.05
N PRO A 131 12.22 -14.37 18.92
CA PRO A 131 13.03 -15.51 18.50
C PRO A 131 12.11 -16.63 17.99
N GLY A 132 11.60 -16.47 16.78
CA GLY A 132 10.75 -17.43 16.09
C GLY A 132 11.31 -17.73 14.71
N ALA A 133 10.70 -18.69 14.00
CA ALA A 133 11.08 -18.96 12.63
C ALA A 133 10.88 -17.69 11.78
N PRO A 134 11.90 -17.24 11.03
CA PRO A 134 11.75 -16.16 10.10
C PRO A 134 10.69 -16.53 9.04
N GLY A 135 10.00 -15.55 8.51
CA GLY A 135 9.16 -15.73 7.34
C GLY A 135 9.99 -16.36 6.22
N GLU A 136 9.43 -17.33 5.54
CA GLU A 136 10.09 -18.05 4.47
C GLU A 136 9.58 -17.57 3.12
N LEU A 137 10.49 -17.13 2.26
CA LEU A 137 10.18 -16.86 0.87
C LEU A 137 10.05 -18.20 0.15
N ARG A 138 8.83 -18.53 -0.30
CA ARG A 138 8.56 -19.84 -0.91
C ARG A 138 8.77 -19.88 -2.41
N TYR A 139 8.50 -18.75 -3.08
CA TYR A 139 8.64 -18.60 -4.52
C TYR A 139 8.75 -17.11 -4.90
N ALA A 140 9.20 -16.85 -6.11
CA ALA A 140 9.22 -15.52 -6.71
C ALA A 140 8.78 -15.59 -8.20
N PRO A 141 8.17 -14.55 -8.78
CA PRO A 141 7.67 -13.37 -8.10
C PRO A 141 6.59 -13.71 -7.06
N VAL A 142 6.61 -12.98 -5.93
CA VAL A 142 5.60 -13.15 -4.88
C VAL A 142 4.30 -12.49 -5.31
N ASP A 143 3.20 -13.20 -5.19
CA ASP A 143 1.84 -12.72 -5.45
C ASP A 143 1.00 -12.65 -4.16
N GLU A 144 -0.28 -12.33 -4.31
CA GLU A 144 -1.19 -12.18 -3.19
C GLU A 144 -1.56 -13.51 -2.51
N ASP A 145 -1.29 -14.63 -3.15
CA ASP A 145 -1.56 -15.97 -2.61
C ASP A 145 -0.41 -16.51 -1.76
N HIS A 146 0.73 -15.79 -1.71
CA HIS A 146 1.80 -16.10 -0.77
C HIS A 146 1.28 -16.02 0.67
N PHE A 147 1.61 -17.04 1.47
CA PHE A 147 1.11 -17.15 2.84
C PHE A 147 1.49 -15.92 3.68
N PRO A 148 0.54 -15.27 4.36
CA PRO A 148 0.83 -14.11 5.19
C PRO A 148 1.63 -14.54 6.42
N TRP A 149 2.78 -13.87 6.63
CA TRP A 149 3.68 -14.13 7.77
C TRP A 149 4.08 -12.81 8.46
N PRO A 150 3.13 -12.13 9.11
CA PRO A 150 3.42 -10.84 9.73
C PRO A 150 4.48 -11.00 10.83
N SER A 151 5.57 -10.26 10.74
CA SER A 151 6.69 -10.29 11.70
C SER A 151 6.75 -9.06 12.62
N THR A 152 5.82 -8.11 12.45
CA THR A 152 5.73 -6.89 13.26
C THR A 152 4.27 -6.60 13.62
N SER A 153 4.05 -5.78 14.65
CA SER A 153 2.71 -5.30 15.03
C SER A 153 2.03 -4.53 13.88
N TYR A 154 2.82 -3.79 13.09
CA TYR A 154 2.35 -3.13 11.88
C TYR A 154 1.85 -4.13 10.85
N ALA A 155 2.66 -5.12 10.48
CA ALA A 155 2.28 -6.15 9.51
C ALA A 155 1.06 -6.96 10.00
N LEU A 156 1.03 -7.31 11.29
CA LEU A 156 -0.09 -8.01 11.91
C LEU A 156 -1.39 -7.17 11.84
N SER A 157 -1.30 -5.85 12.08
CA SER A 157 -2.45 -4.96 11.94
C SER A 157 -3.00 -4.94 10.51
N LYS A 158 -2.14 -5.04 9.49
CA LYS A 158 -2.56 -5.10 8.09
C LYS A 158 -3.24 -6.42 7.75
N VAL A 159 -2.69 -7.56 8.18
CA VAL A 159 -3.32 -8.88 8.00
C VAL A 159 -4.68 -8.94 8.68
N ALA A 160 -4.79 -8.47 9.92
CA ALA A 160 -6.08 -8.39 10.63
C ALA A 160 -7.08 -7.51 9.87
N SER A 161 -6.63 -6.36 9.34
CA SER A 161 -7.48 -5.43 8.59
C SER A 161 -7.95 -5.99 7.26
N GLU A 162 -7.17 -6.83 6.57
CA GLU A 162 -7.62 -7.54 5.36
C GLU A 162 -8.79 -8.47 5.69
N THR A 163 -8.71 -9.19 6.80
CA THR A 163 -9.82 -10.04 7.27
C THR A 163 -11.06 -9.21 7.64
N ILE A 164 -10.87 -8.07 8.34
CA ILE A 164 -11.97 -7.15 8.69
C ILE A 164 -12.64 -6.61 7.41
N ALA A 165 -11.85 -6.17 6.43
CA ALA A 165 -12.36 -5.67 5.15
C ALA A 165 -13.20 -6.73 4.43
N GLU A 166 -12.72 -7.98 4.39
CA GLU A 166 -13.46 -9.10 3.78
C GLU A 166 -14.81 -9.32 4.45
N GLN A 167 -14.86 -9.37 5.79
CA GLN A 167 -16.11 -9.62 6.51
C GLN A 167 -17.08 -8.44 6.37
N ILE A 168 -16.61 -7.20 6.51
CA ILE A 168 -17.48 -6.01 6.36
C ILE A 168 -17.99 -5.90 4.92
N SER A 169 -17.16 -6.16 3.91
CA SER A 169 -17.61 -6.22 2.52
C SER A 169 -18.71 -7.27 2.32
N ARG A 170 -18.55 -8.45 2.92
CA ARG A 170 -19.57 -9.52 2.88
C ARG A 170 -20.87 -9.11 3.54
N TRP A 171 -20.81 -8.39 4.67
CA TRP A 171 -22.01 -7.93 5.38
C TRP A 171 -22.76 -6.81 4.63
N SER A 172 -21.99 -5.84 4.10
CA SER A 172 -22.54 -4.63 3.49
C SER A 172 -22.77 -4.73 1.98
N GLN A 173 -22.17 -5.71 1.32
CA GLN A 173 -22.10 -5.84 -0.14
C GLN A 173 -21.36 -4.67 -0.83
N ILE A 174 -20.66 -3.85 -0.07
CA ILE A 174 -19.79 -2.79 -0.61
C ILE A 174 -18.48 -3.41 -1.10
N PRO A 175 -18.00 -3.07 -2.30
CA PRO A 175 -16.70 -3.53 -2.79
C PRO A 175 -15.55 -2.84 -2.05
N PHE A 176 -14.57 -3.64 -1.62
CA PHE A 176 -13.33 -3.20 -0.97
C PHE A 176 -12.13 -3.54 -1.85
N VAL A 177 -11.23 -2.58 -2.01
CA VAL A 177 -9.95 -2.78 -2.70
C VAL A 177 -8.82 -2.44 -1.73
N GLY A 178 -8.13 -3.47 -1.26
CA GLY A 178 -6.93 -3.34 -0.44
C GLY A 178 -5.68 -3.24 -1.32
N LEU A 179 -4.90 -2.20 -1.14
CA LEU A 179 -3.65 -1.99 -1.85
C LEU A 179 -2.50 -2.46 -0.96
N ARG A 180 -1.88 -3.61 -1.26
CA ARG A 180 -0.63 -4.06 -0.65
C ARG A 180 0.51 -3.24 -1.23
N ILE A 181 0.65 -2.01 -0.72
CA ILE A 181 1.57 -1.02 -1.25
C ILE A 181 3.00 -1.39 -0.86
N SER A 182 3.90 -1.38 -1.84
CA SER A 182 5.34 -1.51 -1.63
C SER A 182 5.94 -0.23 -1.04
N ASN A 183 7.25 -0.21 -0.80
CA ASN A 183 7.91 0.92 -0.17
C ASN A 183 7.79 2.20 -1.02
N ILE A 184 7.01 3.18 -0.53
CA ILE A 184 6.64 4.38 -1.29
C ILE A 184 7.82 5.34 -1.41
N MET A 185 8.17 5.72 -2.64
CA MET A 185 9.22 6.67 -2.98
C MET A 185 8.67 7.91 -3.66
N GLU A 186 9.22 9.06 -3.32
CA GLU A 186 9.11 10.29 -4.09
C GLU A 186 10.34 10.41 -5.01
N PRO A 187 10.31 11.21 -6.10
CA PRO A 187 11.46 11.34 -7.00
C PRO A 187 12.78 11.67 -6.33
N ALA A 188 12.76 12.47 -5.25
CA ALA A 188 13.95 12.78 -4.46
C ALA A 188 14.52 11.56 -3.68
N ASP A 189 13.72 10.54 -3.41
CA ASP A 189 14.18 9.34 -2.71
C ASP A 189 15.06 8.46 -3.62
N TYR A 190 14.97 8.60 -4.94
CA TYR A 190 15.75 7.80 -5.90
C TYR A 190 17.26 8.02 -5.79
N GLU A 191 17.69 9.19 -5.34
CA GLU A 191 19.11 9.50 -5.09
C GLU A 191 19.76 8.55 -4.06
N ARG A 192 18.95 7.84 -3.27
CA ARG A 192 19.43 6.87 -2.28
C ARG A 192 19.66 5.47 -2.87
N PHE A 193 19.10 5.15 -4.04
CA PHE A 193 19.16 3.79 -4.59
C PHE A 193 20.58 3.28 -4.83
N PRO A 194 21.53 4.10 -5.32
CA PRO A 194 22.92 3.67 -5.43
C PRO A 194 23.55 3.15 -4.13
N SER A 195 23.06 3.62 -2.96
CA SER A 195 23.56 3.15 -1.67
C SER A 195 23.16 1.70 -1.33
N TYR A 196 22.18 1.13 -2.04
CA TYR A 196 21.72 -0.25 -1.84
C TYR A 196 22.49 -1.26 -2.71
N TRP A 197 23.07 -0.83 -3.84
CA TRP A 197 23.66 -1.71 -4.83
C TRP A 197 24.83 -2.55 -4.34
N PRO A 198 25.73 -2.05 -3.45
CA PRO A 198 26.85 -2.84 -2.95
C PRO A 198 26.45 -4.03 -2.07
N ASP A 199 25.27 -3.98 -1.43
CA ASP A 199 24.79 -5.04 -0.54
C ASP A 199 23.32 -5.37 -0.77
N PRO A 200 23.01 -6.40 -1.57
CA PRO A 200 21.62 -6.78 -1.83
C PRO A 200 20.89 -7.30 -0.59
N HIS A 201 21.61 -7.72 0.46
CA HIS A 201 20.96 -8.14 1.71
C HIS A 201 20.28 -6.98 2.46
N SER A 202 20.73 -5.74 2.22
CA SER A 202 20.15 -4.55 2.86
C SER A 202 18.66 -4.33 2.53
N ARG A 203 18.20 -4.78 1.35
CA ARG A 203 16.83 -4.61 0.85
C ARG A 203 16.10 -5.93 0.56
N LYS A 204 16.64 -7.06 1.01
CA LYS A 204 16.01 -8.38 0.81
C LYS A 204 14.62 -8.50 1.42
N TRP A 205 14.32 -7.72 2.44
CA TRP A 205 13.09 -7.75 3.21
C TRP A 205 11.83 -7.43 2.39
N ASN A 206 11.96 -6.77 1.24
CA ASN A 206 10.86 -6.49 0.32
C ASN A 206 11.20 -6.87 -1.13
N LEU A 207 12.09 -7.82 -1.32
CA LEU A 207 12.55 -8.28 -2.63
C LEU A 207 13.00 -7.11 -3.54
N TRP A 208 13.65 -6.14 -2.93
CA TRP A 208 14.13 -4.91 -3.59
C TRP A 208 13.02 -4.09 -4.27
N GLY A 209 11.76 -4.31 -3.85
CA GLY A 209 10.60 -3.61 -4.37
C GLY A 209 10.54 -2.15 -3.90
N TYR A 210 9.82 -1.34 -4.66
CA TYR A 210 9.41 0.02 -4.35
C TYR A 210 8.19 0.39 -5.17
N VAL A 211 7.63 1.56 -4.92
CA VAL A 211 6.60 2.16 -5.78
C VAL A 211 6.72 3.68 -5.75
N ASP A 212 6.59 4.34 -6.90
CA ASP A 212 6.50 5.80 -6.94
C ASP A 212 5.17 6.27 -6.35
N VAL A 213 5.20 7.37 -5.61
CA VAL A 213 4.01 7.95 -4.99
C VAL A 213 2.91 8.29 -6.00
N ARG A 214 3.28 8.62 -7.23
CA ARG A 214 2.33 8.93 -8.33
C ARG A 214 1.62 7.65 -8.82
N ASP A 215 2.31 6.52 -8.84
CA ASP A 215 1.73 5.22 -9.17
C ASP A 215 0.83 4.69 -8.03
N VAL A 216 1.17 4.99 -6.77
CA VAL A 216 0.25 4.74 -5.65
C VAL A 216 -1.04 5.54 -5.81
N ALA A 217 -0.93 6.81 -6.18
CA ALA A 217 -2.08 7.68 -6.43
C ALA A 217 -2.94 7.17 -7.59
N LEU A 218 -2.30 6.74 -8.70
CA LEU A 218 -2.96 6.06 -9.80
C LEU A 218 -3.71 4.81 -9.34
N ALA A 219 -3.09 3.94 -8.52
CA ALA A 219 -3.73 2.73 -8.00
C ALA A 219 -4.95 3.06 -7.13
N CYS A 220 -4.90 4.14 -6.32
CA CYS A 220 -6.04 4.62 -5.55
C CYS A 220 -7.22 4.99 -6.46
N ARG A 221 -6.98 5.75 -7.54
CA ARG A 221 -8.02 6.10 -8.51
C ARG A 221 -8.57 4.88 -9.24
N LEU A 222 -7.72 4.04 -9.75
CA LEU A 222 -8.14 2.81 -10.45
C LEU A 222 -8.96 1.89 -9.53
N GLY A 223 -8.63 1.81 -8.24
CA GLY A 223 -9.41 1.06 -7.25
C GLY A 223 -10.84 1.61 -7.05
N LEU A 224 -11.04 2.93 -7.23
CA LEU A 224 -12.37 3.53 -7.22
C LEU A 224 -13.15 3.21 -8.50
N GLU A 225 -12.49 3.13 -9.63
CA GLU A 225 -13.07 2.99 -10.98
C GLU A 225 -13.28 1.54 -11.41
N ALA A 226 -12.55 0.58 -10.82
CA ALA A 226 -12.59 -0.82 -11.21
C ALA A 226 -13.95 -1.48 -10.99
N ASP A 227 -14.33 -2.39 -11.87
CA ASP A 227 -15.54 -3.21 -11.72
C ASP A 227 -15.23 -4.44 -10.85
N VAL A 228 -15.24 -4.23 -9.53
CA VAL A 228 -14.95 -5.27 -8.54
C VAL A 228 -16.14 -5.50 -7.61
N THR A 229 -16.24 -6.71 -7.11
CA THR A 229 -17.22 -7.13 -6.11
C THR A 229 -16.51 -7.78 -4.92
N GLY A 230 -17.12 -7.72 -3.74
CA GLY A 230 -16.52 -8.30 -2.55
C GLY A 230 -15.28 -7.52 -2.08
N SER A 231 -14.34 -8.20 -1.45
CA SER A 231 -13.05 -7.64 -1.03
C SER A 231 -11.92 -8.29 -1.79
N SER A 232 -11.05 -7.48 -2.38
CA SER A 232 -9.86 -7.93 -3.09
C SER A 232 -8.63 -7.15 -2.66
N ASN A 233 -7.52 -7.85 -2.47
CA ASN A 233 -6.22 -7.23 -2.21
C ASN A 233 -5.34 -7.38 -3.45
N VAL A 234 -4.56 -6.34 -3.77
CA VAL A 234 -3.64 -6.32 -4.90
C VAL A 234 -2.29 -5.73 -4.49
N ILE A 235 -1.20 -6.26 -5.03
CA ILE A 235 0.14 -5.70 -4.85
C ILE A 235 0.30 -4.48 -5.75
N VAL A 236 0.79 -3.39 -5.16
CA VAL A 236 1.08 -2.14 -5.85
C VAL A 236 2.58 -1.84 -5.72
N ALA A 237 3.32 -2.14 -6.77
CA ALA A 237 4.76 -1.95 -6.86
C ALA A 237 5.13 -1.31 -8.22
N ALA A 238 6.37 -0.80 -8.33
CA ALA A 238 6.96 -0.41 -9.61
C ALA A 238 7.18 -1.65 -10.50
N ALA A 239 7.42 -1.44 -11.79
CA ALA A 239 7.69 -2.54 -12.70
C ALA A 239 9.07 -3.16 -12.50
N ASP A 240 9.98 -2.45 -11.85
CA ASP A 240 11.37 -2.84 -11.64
C ASP A 240 11.77 -2.83 -10.15
N THR A 241 12.99 -3.28 -9.87
CA THR A 241 13.57 -3.27 -8.52
C THR A 241 14.46 -2.04 -8.31
N VAL A 242 14.82 -1.75 -7.04
CA VAL A 242 15.79 -0.68 -6.70
C VAL A 242 17.23 -1.03 -7.08
N MET A 243 17.51 -2.27 -7.53
CA MET A 243 18.85 -2.76 -7.82
C MET A 243 19.27 -2.43 -9.25
N ASN A 244 20.56 -2.19 -9.47
CA ASN A 244 21.17 -2.00 -10.80
C ASN A 244 21.64 -3.31 -11.46
N ARG A 245 21.37 -4.45 -10.84
CA ARG A 245 21.71 -5.80 -11.30
C ARG A 245 20.45 -6.56 -11.72
N PRO A 246 20.56 -7.56 -12.61
CA PRO A 246 19.42 -8.40 -12.99
C PRO A 246 18.72 -9.02 -11.78
N SER A 247 17.40 -8.96 -11.75
CA SER A 247 16.58 -9.44 -10.63
C SER A 247 16.81 -10.93 -10.32
N ARG A 248 17.01 -11.74 -11.37
CA ARG A 248 17.34 -13.17 -11.23
C ARG A 248 18.65 -13.39 -10.48
N ASP A 249 19.68 -12.61 -10.80
CA ASP A 249 21.02 -12.77 -10.20
C ASP A 249 21.01 -12.37 -8.73
N VAL A 250 20.34 -11.27 -8.42
CA VAL A 250 20.17 -10.81 -7.04
C VAL A 250 19.36 -11.81 -6.21
N LEU A 251 18.30 -12.39 -6.79
CA LEU A 251 17.51 -13.44 -6.14
C LEU A 251 18.36 -14.69 -5.86
N ALA A 252 19.11 -15.17 -6.85
CA ALA A 252 19.94 -16.37 -6.71
C ALA A 252 21.06 -16.19 -5.66
N GLU A 253 21.60 -14.97 -5.53
CA GLU A 253 22.62 -14.66 -4.53
C GLU A 253 22.04 -14.67 -3.09
N VAL A 254 20.87 -14.08 -2.90
CA VAL A 254 20.31 -13.84 -1.55
C VAL A 254 19.37 -14.97 -1.10
N PHE A 255 18.70 -15.60 -2.04
CA PHE A 255 17.71 -16.67 -1.80
C PHE A 255 17.94 -17.84 -2.77
N PRO A 256 19.08 -18.55 -2.68
CA PRO A 256 19.48 -19.59 -3.65
C PRO A 256 18.49 -20.76 -3.78
N ASP A 257 17.72 -21.03 -2.74
CA ASP A 257 16.76 -22.14 -2.70
C ASP A 257 15.36 -21.76 -3.20
N VAL A 258 15.12 -20.47 -3.55
CA VAL A 258 13.82 -19.99 -3.97
C VAL A 258 13.59 -20.22 -5.46
N THR A 259 12.46 -20.85 -5.78
CA THR A 259 12.08 -21.15 -7.16
C THR A 259 11.41 -19.94 -7.83
N LEU A 260 11.86 -19.60 -9.05
CA LEU A 260 11.10 -18.72 -9.93
C LEU A 260 9.91 -19.51 -10.53
N THR A 261 8.71 -19.01 -10.33
CA THR A 261 7.46 -19.62 -10.84
C THR A 261 7.22 -19.35 -12.32
N ARG A 262 7.91 -18.36 -12.88
CA ARG A 262 7.90 -17.97 -14.28
C ARG A 262 9.22 -17.28 -14.67
N GLU A 263 9.42 -17.06 -15.95
CA GLU A 263 10.47 -16.16 -16.41
C GLU A 263 10.18 -14.74 -15.95
N VAL A 264 11.21 -14.02 -15.55
CA VAL A 264 11.18 -12.61 -15.17
C VAL A 264 12.08 -11.80 -16.09
N GLY A 265 11.67 -10.60 -16.43
CA GLY A 265 12.48 -9.64 -17.16
C GLY A 265 13.77 -9.28 -16.42
N GLU A 266 14.75 -8.72 -17.12
CA GLU A 266 16.08 -8.46 -16.57
C GLU A 266 16.05 -7.71 -15.23
N PHE A 267 15.26 -6.64 -15.14
CA PHE A 267 15.13 -5.82 -13.93
C PHE A 267 13.72 -5.86 -13.34
N GLU A 268 12.90 -6.79 -13.80
CA GLU A 268 11.50 -6.89 -13.37
C GLU A 268 11.37 -7.05 -11.84
N THR A 269 10.39 -6.40 -11.28
CA THR A 269 10.04 -6.56 -9.85
C THR A 269 9.73 -8.01 -9.51
N LEU A 270 10.15 -8.45 -8.33
CA LEU A 270 9.82 -9.77 -7.78
C LEU A 270 8.57 -9.74 -6.88
N LEU A 271 7.85 -8.63 -6.88
CA LEU A 271 6.49 -8.48 -6.34
C LEU A 271 5.53 -8.50 -7.54
N SER A 272 4.75 -9.57 -7.73
CA SER A 272 3.85 -9.68 -8.87
C SER A 272 2.76 -8.61 -8.81
N ILE A 273 2.69 -7.79 -9.84
CA ILE A 273 1.63 -6.79 -10.05
C ILE A 273 0.54 -7.29 -10.99
N ASP A 274 0.56 -8.57 -11.36
CA ASP A 274 -0.33 -9.16 -12.36
C ASP A 274 -1.80 -9.07 -11.95
N ARG A 275 -2.11 -9.27 -10.65
CA ARG A 275 -3.48 -9.14 -10.13
C ARG A 275 -3.94 -7.68 -10.18
N ALA A 276 -3.08 -6.72 -9.84
CA ALA A 276 -3.41 -5.30 -9.96
C ALA A 276 -3.63 -4.89 -11.43
N ALA A 277 -2.82 -5.40 -12.34
CA ALA A 277 -2.98 -5.17 -13.78
C ALA A 277 -4.31 -5.73 -14.30
N SER A 278 -4.64 -6.97 -13.94
CA SER A 278 -5.85 -7.64 -14.43
C SER A 278 -7.13 -7.08 -13.81
N LEU A 279 -7.12 -6.77 -12.51
CA LEU A 279 -8.32 -6.36 -11.78
C LEU A 279 -8.58 -4.86 -11.87
N LEU A 280 -7.53 -4.04 -11.84
CA LEU A 280 -7.61 -2.58 -11.80
C LEU A 280 -7.16 -1.91 -13.11
N GLY A 281 -6.51 -2.63 -14.01
CA GLY A 281 -5.81 -2.04 -15.15
C GLY A 281 -4.54 -1.27 -14.72
N TYR A 282 -3.98 -1.61 -13.56
CA TYR A 282 -2.79 -0.94 -13.02
C TYR A 282 -1.56 -1.22 -13.87
N GLN A 283 -0.90 -0.17 -14.30
CA GLN A 283 0.38 -0.22 -15.00
C GLN A 283 1.25 0.89 -14.42
N PRO A 284 2.31 0.57 -13.64
CA PRO A 284 3.22 1.57 -13.09
C PRO A 284 3.93 2.31 -14.22
N ARG A 285 4.10 3.61 -14.06
CA ARG A 285 4.59 4.53 -15.12
C ARG A 285 5.94 5.13 -14.80
N TYR A 286 6.39 5.03 -13.55
CA TYR A 286 7.57 5.74 -13.08
C TYR A 286 8.64 4.76 -12.61
N SER A 287 9.85 4.93 -13.15
CA SER A 287 11.03 4.19 -12.75
C SER A 287 12.12 5.15 -12.27
N TRP A 288 12.87 4.73 -11.26
CA TRP A 288 14.06 5.44 -10.84
C TRP A 288 15.13 5.48 -11.95
N ARG A 289 15.11 4.52 -12.88
CA ARG A 289 16.06 4.40 -14.00
C ARG A 289 15.98 5.58 -14.97
N ASP A 290 14.84 6.30 -14.96
CA ASP A 290 14.67 7.51 -15.75
C ASP A 290 15.35 8.74 -15.09
N HIS A 291 15.75 8.61 -13.81
CA HIS A 291 16.26 9.73 -13.00
C HIS A 291 17.71 9.55 -12.56
N VAL A 292 18.15 8.32 -12.30
CA VAL A 292 19.49 7.99 -11.81
C VAL A 292 20.20 7.16 -12.87
N LYS A 293 21.39 7.61 -13.30
CA LYS A 293 22.21 6.80 -14.20
C LYS A 293 22.77 5.62 -13.40
N ALA A 294 22.43 4.41 -13.80
CA ALA A 294 23.16 3.23 -13.35
C ALA A 294 24.59 3.33 -13.88
N GLU A 295 25.58 3.39 -12.99
CA GLU A 295 26.96 3.18 -13.40
C GLU A 295 27.06 1.75 -13.95
N GLU A 296 27.47 1.60 -15.20
CA GLU A 296 27.76 0.29 -15.77
C GLU A 296 28.93 -0.29 -14.96
N HIS A 297 28.70 -1.37 -14.26
CA HIS A 297 29.78 -2.16 -13.68
C HIS A 297 30.52 -2.86 -14.83
N GLU A 298 31.75 -2.38 -15.14
CA GLU A 298 32.72 -3.11 -15.93
C GLU A 298 33.18 -4.41 -15.24
#